data_d90df06d97c3e1d4c0b1d29b847b28b9
#
_entry.id   d90df06d97c3e1d4c0b1d29b847b28b9
#
_cell.length_a   1.000
_cell.length_b   1.000
_cell.length_c   1.000
_cell.angle_alpha   90.00
_cell.angle_beta   90.00
_cell.angle_gamma   90.00
#
_symmetry.space_group_name_H-M   'P 1'
#
loop_
_entity.id
_entity.type
_entity.pdbx_description
1 polymer ?
#
loop_
_entity_poly.entity_id
_entity_poly.type
_entity_poly.pdbx_seq_one_letter_code
_entity_poly.pdbx_strand_id
1 'polypeptide(L)'
;MEVDTVITLDNDVNCLLLEKINYNNNNYFLANILNEEEEPSDESIIFKEIIENDENYVEKVEDEALAHDLLKLFAESIEKSVDELPNE
;
A
#
# COMPACT_ATOMS: atom_id res chain seq x y z
N MET A 1 0.96 -6.79 -9.24
CA MET A 1 -0.12 -6.50 -8.28
C MET A 1 -0.65 -5.12 -8.53
N GLU A 2 -1.95 -4.93 -8.41
CA GLU A 2 -2.55 -3.65 -8.73
C GLU A 2 -3.30 -3.09 -7.52
N VAL A 3 -3.53 -1.77 -7.53
CA VAL A 3 -4.32 -1.17 -6.47
C VAL A 3 -5.77 -1.66 -6.57
N ASP A 4 -6.52 -1.44 -5.52
CA ASP A 4 -7.90 -1.91 -5.39
C ASP A 4 -8.00 -3.44 -5.32
N THR A 5 -6.87 -4.10 -5.08
CA THR A 5 -6.84 -5.54 -4.90
C THR A 5 -6.89 -5.86 -3.41
N VAL A 6 -7.68 -6.84 -3.03
CA VAL A 6 -7.70 -7.30 -1.64
C VAL A 6 -6.76 -8.49 -1.53
N ILE A 7 -5.86 -8.43 -0.57
CA ILE A 7 -4.96 -9.55 -0.29
C ILE A 7 -5.23 -10.07 1.11
N THR A 8 -5.02 -11.36 1.30
CA THR A 8 -5.20 -11.99 2.59
C THR A 8 -3.84 -12.40 3.14
N LEU A 9 -3.55 -11.97 4.35
CA LEU A 9 -2.29 -12.30 5.00
C LEU A 9 -2.40 -13.66 5.69
N ASP A 10 -1.25 -14.19 6.11
CA ASP A 10 -1.19 -15.51 6.73
C ASP A 10 -2.07 -15.66 7.97
N ASN A 11 -2.36 -14.56 8.64
CA ASN A 11 -3.20 -14.60 9.85
C ASN A 11 -4.66 -14.27 9.56
N ASP A 12 -5.10 -14.49 8.32
CA ASP A 12 -6.47 -14.25 7.90
C ASP A 12 -6.90 -12.79 7.98
N VAL A 13 -5.94 -11.89 7.93
CA VAL A 13 -6.24 -10.45 7.88
C VAL A 13 -6.33 -10.04 6.41
N ASN A 14 -7.42 -9.39 6.05
CA ASN A 14 -7.60 -8.90 4.69
C ASN A 14 -7.17 -7.45 4.59
N CYS A 15 -6.48 -7.11 3.52
CA CYS A 15 -6.01 -5.75 3.30
C CYS A 15 -6.37 -5.31 1.90
N LEU A 16 -6.82 -4.07 1.77
CA LEU A 16 -7.15 -3.50 0.46
C LEU A 16 -5.99 -2.61 0.04
N LEU A 17 -5.43 -2.87 -1.13
CA LEU A 17 -4.32 -2.06 -1.65
C LEU A 17 -4.87 -0.74 -2.17
N LEU A 18 -4.39 0.37 -1.63
CA LEU A 18 -4.90 1.69 -1.95
C LEU A 18 -4.03 2.46 -2.92
N GLU A 19 -2.72 2.30 -2.82
CA GLU A 19 -1.82 3.10 -3.62
C GLU A 19 -0.52 2.34 -3.86
N LYS A 20 0.16 2.68 -4.94
CA LYS A 20 1.42 2.04 -5.30
C LYS A 20 2.43 3.12 -5.61
N ILE A 21 3.66 2.98 -5.11
CA ILE A 21 4.76 3.88 -5.47
C ILE A 21 6.00 3.06 -5.77
N ASN A 22 6.91 3.65 -6.54
CA ASN A 22 8.22 3.09 -6.79
C ASN A 22 9.24 3.94 -6.04
N TYR A 23 10.07 3.31 -5.22
CA TYR A 23 11.06 3.99 -4.42
C TYR A 23 12.32 3.13 -4.40
N ASN A 24 13.45 3.70 -4.80
CA ASN A 24 14.72 2.99 -4.87
C ASN A 24 14.63 1.68 -5.67
N ASN A 25 13.92 1.72 -6.78
CA ASN A 25 13.73 0.57 -7.67
C ASN A 25 12.93 -0.57 -7.06
N ASN A 26 12.18 -0.28 -6.00
CA ASN A 26 11.27 -1.25 -5.41
C ASN A 26 9.86 -0.69 -5.47
N ASN A 27 8.90 -1.58 -5.63
CA ASN A 27 7.50 -1.19 -5.60
C ASN A 27 6.96 -1.38 -4.19
N TYR A 28 6.25 -0.37 -3.71
CA TYR A 28 5.64 -0.42 -2.38
C TYR A 28 4.16 -0.14 -2.52
N PHE A 29 3.38 -0.74 -1.65
CA PHE A 29 1.93 -0.56 -1.65
C PHE A 29 1.47 -0.07 -0.29
N LEU A 30 0.57 0.90 -0.31
CA LEU A 30 -0.12 1.31 0.90
C LEU A 30 -1.43 0.53 0.92
N ALA A 31 -1.70 -0.15 2.01
CA ALA A 31 -2.91 -0.93 2.15
C ALA A 31 -3.65 -0.56 3.41
N ASN A 32 -4.95 -0.75 3.39
CA ASN A 32 -5.79 -0.52 4.55
C ASN A 32 -6.25 -1.87 5.08
N ILE A 33 -6.16 -2.06 6.39
CA ILE A 33 -6.57 -3.31 6.99
C ILE A 33 -8.09 -3.31 7.10
N LEU A 34 -8.72 -4.36 6.60
CA LEU A 34 -10.17 -4.49 6.65
C LEU A 34 -10.59 -5.16 7.95
N ASN A 35 -11.73 -4.74 8.47
CA ASN A 35 -12.25 -5.35 9.69
C ASN A 35 -12.98 -6.65 9.36
N GLU A 36 -13.63 -7.26 10.35
CA GLU A 36 -14.30 -8.54 10.15
C GLU A 36 -15.44 -8.46 9.16
N GLU A 37 -15.98 -7.28 8.95
CA GLU A 37 -17.05 -7.09 7.98
C GLU A 37 -16.51 -6.67 6.63
N GLU A 38 -15.19 -6.78 6.45
CA GLU A 38 -14.50 -6.42 5.22
C GLU A 38 -14.64 -4.94 4.88
N GLU A 39 -14.71 -4.11 5.89
CA GLU A 39 -14.77 -2.66 5.74
C GLU A 39 -13.43 -2.04 6.13
N PRO A 40 -13.05 -0.92 5.51
CA PRO A 40 -11.79 -0.27 5.85
C PRO A 40 -11.77 0.15 7.33
N SER A 41 -10.64 -0.11 7.97
CA SER A 41 -10.44 0.33 9.35
C SER A 41 -9.53 1.56 9.35
N ASP A 42 -9.14 2.01 10.54
CA ASP A 42 -8.23 3.14 10.66
C ASP A 42 -6.77 2.70 10.57
N GLU A 43 -6.53 1.42 10.40
CA GLU A 43 -5.17 0.91 10.36
C GLU A 43 -4.68 0.72 8.94
N SER A 44 -3.45 1.16 8.70
CA SER A 44 -2.82 1.03 7.40
C SER A 44 -1.51 0.28 7.53
N ILE A 45 -1.09 -0.35 6.46
CA ILE A 45 0.13 -1.13 6.47
C ILE A 45 0.81 -0.90 5.13
N ILE A 46 2.13 -0.96 5.12
CA ILE A 46 2.90 -0.78 3.89
C ILE A 46 3.56 -2.09 3.54
N PHE A 47 3.44 -2.49 2.29
CA PHE A 47 4.05 -3.71 1.79
C PHE A 47 5.08 -3.39 0.73
N LYS A 48 6.13 -4.19 0.68
CA LYS A 48 7.11 -4.14 -0.39
C LYS A 48 6.84 -5.33 -1.30
N GLU A 49 6.80 -5.08 -2.59
CA GLU A 49 6.64 -6.15 -3.57
C GLU A 49 7.98 -6.83 -3.82
N ILE A 50 8.01 -8.14 -3.76
CA ILE A 50 9.19 -8.93 -4.02
C ILE A 50 8.90 -9.86 -5.19
N ILE A 51 9.77 -9.84 -6.19
CA ILE A 51 9.62 -10.67 -7.36
C ILE A 51 10.76 -11.67 -7.38
N GLU A 52 10.45 -12.96 -7.29
CA GLU A 52 11.43 -14.02 -7.31
C GLU A 52 10.92 -15.16 -8.16
N ASN A 53 11.72 -15.66 -9.06
CA ASN A 53 11.37 -16.83 -9.87
C ASN A 53 10.00 -16.68 -10.55
N ASP A 54 9.72 -15.48 -11.05
CA ASP A 54 8.45 -15.17 -11.71
C ASP A 54 7.25 -15.19 -10.78
N GLU A 55 7.48 -15.16 -9.48
CA GLU A 55 6.41 -15.09 -8.50
C GLU A 55 6.46 -13.76 -7.77
N ASN A 56 5.31 -13.21 -7.47
CA ASN A 56 5.21 -11.95 -6.75
C ASN A 56 4.76 -12.19 -5.33
N TYR A 57 5.48 -11.61 -4.39
CA TYR A 57 5.13 -11.68 -2.97
C TYR A 57 5.02 -10.29 -2.44
N VAL A 58 4.39 -10.15 -1.29
CA VAL A 58 4.42 -8.89 -0.55
C VAL A 58 5.00 -9.16 0.83
N GLU A 59 5.78 -8.20 1.32
CA GLU A 59 6.39 -8.31 2.62
C GLU A 59 6.10 -7.04 3.38
N LYS A 60 5.67 -7.16 4.61
CA LYS A 60 5.37 -5.98 5.42
C LYS A 60 6.63 -5.19 5.69
N VAL A 61 6.54 -3.88 5.54
CA VAL A 61 7.66 -2.99 5.83
C VAL A 61 7.68 -2.75 7.34
N GLU A 62 8.72 -3.26 8.00
CA GLU A 62 8.84 -3.13 9.45
C GLU A 62 9.82 -2.05 9.88
N ASP A 63 10.60 -1.50 8.96
CA ASP A 63 11.54 -0.43 9.27
C ASP A 63 10.76 0.87 9.43
N GLU A 64 10.72 1.40 10.63
CA GLU A 64 9.95 2.61 10.92
C GLU A 64 10.42 3.82 10.15
N ALA A 65 11.73 3.97 9.96
CA ALA A 65 12.25 5.10 9.22
C ALA A 65 11.84 5.02 7.75
N LEU A 66 11.93 3.83 7.16
CA LEU A 66 11.52 3.63 5.79
C LEU A 66 10.01 3.83 5.65
N ALA A 67 9.23 3.28 6.58
CA ALA A 67 7.79 3.43 6.53
C ALA A 67 7.39 4.90 6.61
N HIS A 68 8.08 5.67 7.43
CA HIS A 68 7.79 7.10 7.55
C HIS A 68 8.05 7.83 6.23
N ASP A 69 9.18 7.52 5.58
CA ASP A 69 9.50 8.12 4.28
C ASP A 69 8.47 7.73 3.24
N LEU A 70 8.06 6.47 3.24
CA LEU A 70 7.07 5.99 2.27
C LEU A 70 5.72 6.64 2.49
N LEU A 71 5.33 6.85 3.75
CA LEU A 71 4.07 7.51 4.04
C LEU A 71 4.05 8.93 3.50
N LYS A 72 5.19 9.62 3.57
CA LYS A 72 5.27 10.95 3.00
C LYS A 72 5.08 10.91 1.49
N LEU A 73 5.68 9.93 0.84
CA LEU A 73 5.54 9.79 -0.62
C LEU A 73 4.12 9.44 -1.01
N PHE A 74 3.46 8.57 -0.25
CA PHE A 74 2.08 8.23 -0.52
C PHE A 74 1.18 9.45 -0.35
N ALA A 75 1.44 10.26 0.68
CA ALA A 75 0.66 11.47 0.90
C ALA A 75 0.83 12.45 -0.25
N GLU A 76 2.06 12.60 -0.74
CA GLU A 76 2.32 13.49 -1.88
C GLU A 76 1.62 13.01 -3.13
N SER A 77 1.59 11.71 -3.35
CA SER A 77 0.92 11.14 -4.50
C SER A 77 -0.59 11.42 -4.44
N ILE A 78 -1.17 11.26 -3.27
CA ILE A 78 -2.59 11.52 -3.09
C ILE A 78 -2.90 13.01 -3.29
N GLU A 79 -2.04 13.88 -2.76
CA GLU A 79 -2.23 15.30 -2.93
C GLU A 79 -2.15 15.71 -4.40
N LYS A 80 -1.24 15.11 -5.14
CA LYS A 80 -1.13 15.41 -6.57
C LYS A 80 -2.39 15.01 -7.31
N SER A 81 -2.96 13.88 -6.94
CA SER A 81 -4.19 13.43 -7.57
C SER A 81 -5.33 14.42 -7.31
N VAL A 82 -5.39 14.94 -6.08
CA VAL A 82 -6.40 15.93 -5.74
C VAL A 82 -6.18 17.21 -6.52
N ASP A 83 -4.93 17.65 -6.64
CA ASP A 83 -4.62 18.87 -7.36
C ASP A 83 -4.93 18.78 -8.84
N GLU A 84 -4.93 17.61 -9.38
CA GLU A 84 -5.22 17.41 -10.78
C GLU A 84 -6.70 17.35 -11.09
N LEU A 85 -7.53 17.31 -10.08
CA LEU A 85 -8.95 17.30 -10.32
C LEU A 85 -9.39 18.65 -10.89
N PRO A 86 -10.24 18.61 -11.88
CA PRO A 86 -10.74 19.85 -12.45
C PRO A 86 -11.67 20.49 -11.46
N ASN A 87 -11.32 21.64 -11.11
CA ASN A 87 -12.02 22.23 -10.20
C ASN A 87 -12.75 23.26 -10.65
N GLU A 88 -12.84 23.19 -11.00
CA GLU A 88 -13.07 24.04 -11.27
C GLU A 88 -13.64 24.18 -11.71
#